data_597cfbca3a788222e9146ea99546b257
#
_entry.id   597cfbca3a788222e9146ea99546b257
#
_cell.length_a   1.000
_cell.length_b   1.000
_cell.length_c   1.000
_cell.angle_alpha   90.00
_cell.angle_beta   90.00
_cell.angle_gamma   90.00
#
_symmetry.space_group_name_H-M   'P 1'
#
loop_
_entity.id
_entity.type
_entity.pdbx_description
1 polymer ?
#
loop_
_entity_poly.entity_id
_entity_poly.type
_entity_poly.pdbx_seq_one_letter_code
_entity_poly.pdbx_strand_id
1 'polypeptide(L)'
;GAGNIGRGFIGKLLADAGITLTFADVNQVVLDALNARHSYQVHVVGENEQVETVSGVNAVSSIGDDVIDLIASVDLVTTAVGPVVLERIAPAVAKGLAKRKAQGIDTPLNIIACENMVRGTTQLKGHVLNAVADEDKAWVEAHVGFVDSAVDRIVPPSESATNDPLEVTVETFSEWIVDKTQFKGALPTIPGMELTDNLMAFVERKLFTLNTGHAITAYLGKLAGHQTIRDAILDEKIRAVVKGAMEESGAVLIKRYGFDAEKHAAYIQKILGRFENPYLKDDVERVGRQPDRKS
;
A
#
# COMPACT_ATOMS: atom_id res chain seq x y z
N GLY A 1 1.15 -10.58 1.98
CA GLY A 1 0.83 -10.72 0.56
C GLY A 1 2.06 -10.56 -0.33
N ALA A 2 2.21 -11.46 -1.28
CA ALA A 2 3.29 -11.44 -2.27
C ALA A 2 2.78 -11.02 -3.67
N GLY A 3 1.70 -10.27 -3.72
CA GLY A 3 1.16 -9.68 -4.95
C GLY A 3 2.00 -8.49 -5.45
N ASN A 4 1.45 -7.77 -6.42
CA ASN A 4 2.17 -6.66 -7.07
C ASN A 4 2.53 -5.54 -6.09
N ILE A 5 1.64 -5.16 -5.17
CA ILE A 5 1.91 -4.15 -4.13
C ILE A 5 2.92 -4.67 -3.11
N GLY A 6 2.77 -5.92 -2.65
CA GLY A 6 3.69 -6.54 -1.70
C GLY A 6 5.11 -6.61 -2.23
N ARG A 7 5.30 -7.07 -3.46
CA ARG A 7 6.64 -7.16 -4.08
C ARG A 7 7.15 -5.83 -4.61
N GLY A 8 6.31 -5.09 -5.33
CA GLY A 8 6.73 -3.88 -6.06
C GLY A 8 6.79 -2.61 -5.22
N PHE A 9 6.21 -2.59 -4.06
CA PHE A 9 6.16 -1.40 -3.21
C PHE A 9 6.69 -1.68 -1.80
N ILE A 10 5.87 -2.27 -0.94
CA ILE A 10 6.21 -2.41 0.49
C ILE A 10 7.40 -3.34 0.69
N GLY A 11 7.41 -4.51 0.08
CA GLY A 11 8.52 -5.46 0.19
C GLY A 11 9.83 -4.90 -0.35
N LYS A 12 9.77 -4.14 -1.46
CA LYS A 12 10.95 -3.45 -1.99
C LYS A 12 11.53 -2.45 -0.99
N LEU A 13 10.70 -1.59 -0.41
CA LEU A 13 11.15 -0.60 0.58
C LEU A 13 11.78 -1.25 1.81
N LEU A 14 11.19 -2.35 2.30
CA LEU A 14 11.72 -3.09 3.45
C LEU A 14 13.06 -3.76 3.12
N ALA A 15 13.19 -4.40 1.98
CA ALA A 15 14.42 -5.03 1.54
C ALA A 15 15.54 -4.00 1.30
N ASP A 16 15.22 -2.86 0.68
CA ASP A 16 16.17 -1.76 0.45
C ASP A 16 16.66 -1.16 1.77
N ALA A 17 15.86 -1.21 2.83
CA ALA A 17 16.24 -0.80 4.18
C ALA A 17 17.11 -1.84 4.92
N GLY A 18 17.44 -2.96 4.28
CA GLY A 18 18.22 -4.04 4.89
C GLY A 18 17.44 -4.93 5.86
N ILE A 19 16.11 -4.87 5.82
CA ILE A 19 15.24 -5.68 6.67
C ILE A 19 15.07 -7.07 6.03
N THR A 20 15.27 -8.13 6.83
CA THR A 20 15.02 -9.50 6.39
C THR A 20 13.54 -9.69 6.10
N LEU A 21 13.21 -10.08 4.88
CA LEU A 21 11.84 -10.13 4.37
C LEU A 21 11.41 -11.56 4.07
N THR A 22 10.29 -11.97 4.65
CA THR A 22 9.57 -13.18 4.29
C THR A 22 8.15 -12.85 3.86
N PHE A 23 7.78 -13.25 2.65
CA PHE A 23 6.41 -13.12 2.17
C PHE A 23 5.53 -14.26 2.68
N ALA A 24 4.25 -13.97 2.91
CA ALA A 24 3.22 -14.98 3.13
C ALA A 24 2.10 -14.78 2.12
N ASP A 25 1.77 -15.82 1.37
CA ASP A 25 0.73 -15.78 0.32
C ASP A 25 0.07 -17.15 0.15
N VAL A 26 -1.03 -17.18 -0.60
CA VAL A 26 -1.72 -18.43 -0.99
C VAL A 26 -1.33 -18.90 -2.39
N ASN A 27 -0.67 -18.05 -3.19
CA ASN A 27 -0.30 -18.36 -4.56
C ASN A 27 0.96 -19.22 -4.61
N GLN A 28 0.78 -20.53 -4.79
CA GLN A 28 1.88 -21.49 -4.75
C GLN A 28 2.93 -21.24 -5.83
N VAL A 29 2.55 -20.81 -7.01
CA VAL A 29 3.50 -20.47 -8.09
C VAL A 29 4.45 -19.36 -7.68
N VAL A 30 3.93 -18.33 -7.04
CA VAL A 30 4.73 -17.20 -6.51
C VAL A 30 5.62 -17.67 -5.36
N LEU A 31 5.08 -18.45 -4.41
CA LEU A 31 5.85 -19.00 -3.28
C LEU A 31 7.03 -19.85 -3.74
N ASP A 32 6.79 -20.77 -4.67
CA ASP A 32 7.82 -21.67 -5.22
C ASP A 32 8.91 -20.87 -5.93
N ALA A 33 8.54 -19.88 -6.74
CA ALA A 33 9.50 -19.06 -7.45
C ALA A 33 10.34 -18.18 -6.49
N LEU A 34 9.73 -17.59 -5.46
CA LEU A 34 10.45 -16.84 -4.43
C LEU A 34 11.45 -17.71 -3.66
N ASN A 35 11.05 -18.90 -3.27
CA ASN A 35 11.92 -19.83 -2.53
C ASN A 35 13.01 -20.47 -3.40
N ALA A 36 12.78 -20.61 -4.71
CA ALA A 36 13.80 -21.10 -5.63
C ALA A 36 14.86 -20.05 -5.95
N ARG A 37 14.48 -18.78 -6.08
CA ARG A 37 15.36 -17.69 -6.52
C ARG A 37 15.87 -16.83 -5.39
N HIS A 38 15.09 -16.64 -4.31
CA HIS A 38 15.32 -15.68 -3.22
C HIS A 38 15.52 -14.24 -3.71
N SER A 39 15.01 -13.93 -4.89
CA SER A 39 15.10 -12.63 -5.54
C SER A 39 14.01 -12.44 -6.58
N TYR A 40 13.73 -11.18 -6.91
CA TYR A 40 12.84 -10.82 -8.00
C TYR A 40 13.20 -9.43 -8.55
N GLN A 41 12.69 -9.11 -9.74
CA GLN A 41 12.93 -7.85 -10.39
C GLN A 41 11.72 -6.92 -10.29
N VAL A 42 12.01 -5.64 -10.04
CA VAL A 42 11.04 -4.55 -10.06
C VAL A 42 11.42 -3.61 -11.20
N HIS A 43 10.53 -3.51 -12.20
CA HIS A 43 10.67 -2.58 -13.31
C HIS A 43 10.06 -1.24 -12.90
N VAL A 44 10.90 -0.23 -12.71
CA VAL A 44 10.48 1.14 -12.40
C VAL A 44 10.36 1.89 -13.71
N VAL A 45 9.14 2.26 -14.09
CA VAL A 45 8.86 2.89 -15.38
C VAL A 45 8.60 4.39 -15.23
N GLY A 46 9.27 5.17 -16.07
CA GLY A 46 9.22 6.63 -16.10
C GLY A 46 10.06 7.13 -17.27
N GLU A 47 10.58 8.34 -17.17
CA GLU A 47 11.45 8.91 -18.21
C GLU A 47 12.71 8.06 -18.46
N ASN A 48 13.21 7.41 -17.41
CA ASN A 48 14.29 6.45 -17.47
C ASN A 48 13.79 5.14 -16.86
N GLU A 49 13.67 4.11 -17.69
CA GLU A 49 13.36 2.78 -17.21
C GLU A 49 14.54 2.22 -16.41
N GLN A 50 14.25 1.72 -15.21
CA GLN A 50 15.21 1.07 -14.33
C GLN A 50 14.68 -0.30 -13.94
N VAL A 51 15.58 -1.29 -13.89
CA VAL A 51 15.29 -2.61 -13.35
C VAL A 51 16.05 -2.75 -12.04
N GLU A 52 15.33 -2.91 -10.96
CA GLU A 52 15.90 -3.08 -9.63
C GLU A 52 15.69 -4.51 -9.15
N THR A 53 16.72 -5.10 -8.57
CA THR A 53 16.66 -6.47 -8.04
C THR A 53 16.47 -6.42 -6.53
N VAL A 54 15.45 -7.11 -6.04
CA VAL A 54 15.23 -7.35 -4.61
C VAL A 54 15.74 -8.77 -4.30
N SER A 55 16.64 -8.88 -3.32
CA SER A 55 17.32 -10.13 -2.97
C SER A 55 17.17 -10.48 -1.50
N GLY A 56 17.49 -11.73 -1.15
CA GLY A 56 17.47 -12.21 0.24
C GLY A 56 16.06 -12.45 0.77
N VAL A 57 15.09 -12.68 -0.10
CA VAL A 57 13.69 -12.89 0.28
C VAL A 57 13.36 -14.39 0.38
N ASN A 58 12.41 -14.69 1.26
CA ASN A 58 11.83 -16.01 1.42
C ASN A 58 10.30 -15.90 1.37
N ALA A 59 9.64 -17.04 1.28
CA ALA A 59 8.19 -17.09 1.25
C ALA A 59 7.64 -18.32 1.99
N VAL A 60 6.50 -18.15 2.63
CA VAL A 60 5.74 -19.22 3.29
C VAL A 60 4.28 -19.16 2.83
N SER A 61 3.58 -20.30 2.96
CA SER A 61 2.13 -20.28 2.80
C SER A 61 1.47 -19.45 3.91
N SER A 62 0.49 -18.65 3.56
CA SER A 62 -0.34 -17.95 4.54
C SER A 62 -1.38 -18.85 5.22
N ILE A 63 -1.42 -20.13 4.85
CA ILE A 63 -2.26 -21.16 5.44
C ILE A 63 -1.36 -22.18 6.15
N GLY A 64 -1.68 -22.48 7.42
CA GLY A 64 -0.95 -23.46 8.21
C GLY A 64 -0.03 -22.85 9.25
N ASP A 65 0.89 -23.67 9.75
CA ASP A 65 1.68 -23.33 10.93
C ASP A 65 2.86 -22.39 10.65
N ASP A 66 3.41 -22.40 9.43
CA ASP A 66 4.59 -21.60 9.09
C ASP A 66 4.35 -20.10 9.26
N VAL A 67 3.21 -19.59 8.83
CA VAL A 67 2.85 -18.16 9.01
C VAL A 67 2.60 -17.83 10.47
N ILE A 68 2.05 -18.75 11.25
CA ILE A 68 1.82 -18.58 12.69
C ILE A 68 3.17 -18.46 13.40
N ASP A 69 4.11 -19.35 13.11
CA ASP A 69 5.47 -19.35 13.64
C ASP A 69 6.22 -18.06 13.28
N LEU A 70 6.04 -17.61 12.06
CA LEU A 70 6.65 -16.38 11.56
C LEU A 70 6.12 -15.14 12.33
N ILE A 71 4.81 -15.01 12.50
CA ILE A 71 4.19 -13.91 13.27
C ILE A 71 4.67 -13.94 14.73
N ALA A 72 4.86 -15.12 15.30
CA ALA A 72 5.38 -15.26 16.66
C ALA A 72 6.81 -14.69 16.82
N SER A 73 7.61 -14.65 15.77
CA SER A 73 9.04 -14.35 15.85
C SER A 73 9.50 -13.03 15.23
N VAL A 74 8.71 -12.44 14.32
CA VAL A 74 9.11 -11.21 13.60
C VAL A 74 8.90 -9.95 14.43
N ASP A 75 9.55 -8.86 14.01
CA ASP A 75 9.43 -7.55 14.65
C ASP A 75 8.40 -6.63 13.97
N LEU A 76 8.09 -6.91 12.71
CA LEU A 76 7.18 -6.13 11.89
C LEU A 76 6.36 -7.06 10.99
N VAL A 77 5.06 -6.81 10.94
CA VAL A 77 4.14 -7.44 9.97
C VAL A 77 3.53 -6.34 9.10
N THR A 78 3.62 -6.49 7.79
CA THR A 78 2.87 -5.65 6.85
C THR A 78 1.89 -6.48 6.05
N THR A 79 0.78 -5.91 5.64
CA THR A 79 -0.20 -6.57 4.79
C THR A 79 -0.39 -5.83 3.47
N ALA A 80 -0.54 -6.56 2.39
CA ALA A 80 -0.90 -6.09 1.06
C ALA A 80 -1.71 -7.20 0.38
N VAL A 81 -2.85 -7.51 0.94
CA VAL A 81 -3.72 -8.65 0.56
C VAL A 81 -5.06 -8.20 -0.05
N GLY A 82 -5.33 -6.90 0.02
CA GLY A 82 -6.61 -6.30 -0.34
C GLY A 82 -7.58 -6.19 0.85
N PRO A 83 -8.46 -5.18 0.83
CA PRO A 83 -9.33 -4.86 1.98
C PRO A 83 -10.21 -6.03 2.45
N VAL A 84 -10.75 -6.80 1.50
CA VAL A 84 -11.66 -7.93 1.79
C VAL A 84 -10.95 -9.10 2.49
N VAL A 85 -9.64 -9.24 2.28
CA VAL A 85 -8.86 -10.37 2.80
C VAL A 85 -8.37 -10.12 4.23
N LEU A 86 -8.39 -8.87 4.72
CA LEU A 86 -7.94 -8.54 6.07
C LEU A 86 -8.68 -9.33 7.16
N GLU A 87 -9.97 -9.48 7.04
CA GLU A 87 -10.73 -10.30 7.98
C GLU A 87 -10.31 -11.77 7.97
N ARG A 88 -9.97 -12.30 6.79
CA ARG A 88 -9.59 -13.70 6.61
C ARG A 88 -8.25 -14.06 7.20
N ILE A 89 -7.31 -13.11 7.26
CA ILE A 89 -5.98 -13.34 7.84
C ILE A 89 -5.94 -13.13 9.35
N ALA A 90 -6.94 -12.50 9.93
CA ALA A 90 -7.00 -12.19 11.35
C ALA A 90 -6.88 -13.42 12.27
N PRO A 91 -7.49 -14.58 11.99
CA PRO A 91 -7.30 -15.78 12.81
C PRO A 91 -5.86 -16.27 12.87
N ALA A 92 -5.13 -16.23 11.76
CA ALA A 92 -3.72 -16.62 11.74
C ALA A 92 -2.85 -15.63 12.53
N VAL A 93 -3.14 -14.33 12.41
CA VAL A 93 -2.48 -13.30 13.21
C VAL A 93 -2.73 -13.55 14.70
N ALA A 94 -3.98 -13.78 15.10
CA ALA A 94 -4.34 -14.05 16.50
C ALA A 94 -3.59 -15.28 17.07
N LYS A 95 -3.50 -16.35 16.30
CA LYS A 95 -2.74 -17.57 16.69
C LYS A 95 -1.25 -17.29 16.83
N GLY A 96 -0.68 -16.50 15.92
CA GLY A 96 0.72 -16.09 16.01
C GLY A 96 1.01 -15.25 17.25
N LEU A 97 0.12 -14.34 17.61
CA LEU A 97 0.22 -13.52 18.82
C LEU A 97 0.12 -14.36 20.09
N ALA A 98 -0.81 -15.31 20.15
CA ALA A 98 -0.93 -16.25 21.26
C ALA A 98 0.33 -17.09 21.44
N LYS A 99 0.91 -17.57 20.34
CA LYS A 99 2.18 -18.32 20.35
C LYS A 99 3.33 -17.44 20.82
N ARG A 100 3.42 -16.19 20.37
CA ARG A 100 4.42 -15.22 20.81
C ARG A 100 4.38 -15.01 22.32
N LYS A 101 3.19 -14.80 22.90
CA LYS A 101 2.99 -14.71 24.35
C LYS A 101 3.42 -15.98 25.06
N ALA A 102 3.00 -17.15 24.58
CA ALA A 102 3.35 -18.45 25.17
C ALA A 102 4.85 -18.73 25.17
N GLN A 103 5.58 -18.21 24.19
CA GLN A 103 7.04 -18.31 24.09
C GLN A 103 7.78 -17.26 24.94
N GLY A 104 7.08 -16.39 25.64
CA GLY A 104 7.68 -15.33 26.47
C GLY A 104 8.37 -14.24 25.67
N ILE A 105 7.95 -14.01 24.42
CA ILE A 105 8.52 -12.95 23.56
C ILE A 105 7.76 -11.66 23.85
N ASP A 106 8.36 -10.81 24.72
CA ASP A 106 7.76 -9.56 25.18
C ASP A 106 8.22 -8.32 24.38
N THR A 107 9.08 -8.51 23.38
CA THR A 107 9.47 -7.41 22.49
C THR A 107 8.27 -6.94 21.65
N PRO A 108 8.15 -5.64 21.42
CA PRO A 108 7.03 -5.09 20.64
C PRO A 108 6.97 -5.67 19.24
N LEU A 109 5.75 -5.94 18.78
CA LEU A 109 5.43 -6.24 17.39
C LEU A 109 4.55 -5.13 16.84
N ASN A 110 4.87 -4.59 15.66
CA ASN A 110 4.01 -3.64 14.97
C ASN A 110 3.43 -4.26 13.71
N ILE A 111 2.15 -4.01 13.47
CA ILE A 111 1.40 -4.51 12.32
C ILE A 111 0.90 -3.30 11.53
N ILE A 112 1.18 -3.26 10.23
CA ILE A 112 0.81 -2.15 9.35
C ILE A 112 0.08 -2.71 8.12
N ALA A 113 -1.22 -2.45 8.02
CA ALA A 113 -1.98 -2.76 6.81
C ALA A 113 -1.70 -1.70 5.73
N CYS A 114 -1.30 -2.16 4.55
CA CYS A 114 -0.92 -1.33 3.41
C CYS A 114 -1.94 -1.48 2.26
N GLU A 115 -3.20 -1.60 2.60
CA GLU A 115 -4.32 -1.64 1.67
C GLU A 115 -4.78 -0.23 1.28
N ASN A 116 -5.36 -0.11 0.09
CA ASN A 116 -6.00 1.13 -0.36
C ASN A 116 -7.37 1.31 0.30
N MET A 117 -7.34 1.67 1.58
CA MET A 117 -8.53 1.91 2.40
C MET A 117 -8.20 2.84 3.58
N VAL A 118 -9.23 3.44 4.15
CA VAL A 118 -9.10 4.29 5.34
C VAL A 118 -9.03 3.41 6.59
N ARG A 119 -8.01 3.63 7.42
CA ARG A 119 -7.81 2.94 8.72
C ARG A 119 -7.87 1.41 8.63
N GLY A 120 -7.22 0.87 7.63
CA GLY A 120 -7.20 -0.58 7.40
C GLY A 120 -6.62 -1.37 8.57
N THR A 121 -5.58 -0.88 9.20
CA THR A 121 -4.98 -1.56 10.35
C THR A 121 -5.88 -1.49 11.59
N THR A 122 -6.60 -0.39 11.81
CA THR A 122 -7.61 -0.32 12.87
C THR A 122 -8.72 -1.34 12.66
N GLN A 123 -9.16 -1.55 11.42
CA GLN A 123 -10.15 -2.58 11.09
C GLN A 123 -9.56 -3.99 11.31
N LEU A 124 -8.33 -4.23 10.89
CA LEU A 124 -7.64 -5.49 11.14
C LEU A 124 -7.52 -5.78 12.64
N LYS A 125 -7.18 -4.77 13.45
CA LYS A 125 -7.14 -4.87 14.92
C LYS A 125 -8.47 -5.39 15.48
N GLY A 126 -9.59 -4.85 15.02
CA GLY A 126 -10.91 -5.32 15.44
C GLY A 126 -11.13 -6.81 15.15
N HIS A 127 -10.77 -7.25 13.94
CA HIS A 127 -10.89 -8.67 13.56
C HIS A 127 -9.94 -9.57 14.36
N VAL A 128 -8.71 -9.11 14.60
CA VAL A 128 -7.72 -9.86 15.40
C VAL A 128 -8.18 -10.01 16.85
N LEU A 129 -8.65 -8.93 17.48
CA LEU A 129 -9.14 -8.98 18.86
C LEU A 129 -10.37 -9.86 19.02
N ASN A 130 -11.23 -9.94 18.00
CA ASN A 130 -12.36 -10.88 18.00
C ASN A 130 -11.90 -12.34 17.94
N ALA A 131 -10.73 -12.63 17.39
CA ALA A 131 -10.17 -13.97 17.27
C ALA A 131 -9.21 -14.34 18.41
N VAL A 132 -8.76 -13.36 19.18
CA VAL A 132 -7.87 -13.55 20.34
C VAL A 132 -8.69 -14.00 21.55
N ALA A 133 -8.17 -14.96 22.33
CA ALA A 133 -8.78 -15.35 23.59
C ALA A 133 -8.82 -14.16 24.58
N ASP A 134 -9.88 -14.08 25.40
CA ASP A 134 -10.06 -12.94 26.31
C ASP A 134 -8.88 -12.73 27.25
N GLU A 135 -8.28 -13.79 27.71
CA GLU A 135 -7.07 -13.79 28.58
C GLU A 135 -5.81 -13.23 27.91
N ASP A 136 -5.78 -13.19 26.58
CA ASP A 136 -4.63 -12.67 25.81
C ASP A 136 -4.81 -11.22 25.36
N LYS A 137 -6.02 -10.68 25.40
CA LYS A 137 -6.32 -9.32 24.87
C LYS A 137 -5.49 -8.23 25.55
N ALA A 138 -5.32 -8.28 26.85
CA ALA A 138 -4.53 -7.30 27.60
C ALA A 138 -3.05 -7.35 27.18
N TRP A 139 -2.52 -8.55 26.96
CA TRP A 139 -1.15 -8.72 26.47
C TRP A 139 -0.97 -8.15 25.06
N VAL A 140 -1.92 -8.42 24.17
CA VAL A 140 -1.92 -7.87 22.79
C VAL A 140 -1.93 -6.34 22.82
N GLU A 141 -2.81 -5.73 23.61
CA GLU A 141 -2.86 -4.26 23.75
C GLU A 141 -1.55 -3.67 24.29
N ALA A 142 -0.84 -4.37 25.15
CA ALA A 142 0.43 -3.90 25.72
C ALA A 142 1.63 -4.05 24.76
N HIS A 143 1.66 -5.09 23.94
CA HIS A 143 2.85 -5.49 23.18
C HIS A 143 2.73 -5.33 21.66
N VAL A 144 1.52 -5.16 21.12
CA VAL A 144 1.29 -5.11 19.68
C VAL A 144 0.78 -3.75 19.26
N GLY A 145 1.52 -3.09 18.37
CA GLY A 145 1.09 -1.87 17.71
C GLY A 145 0.31 -2.20 16.43
N PHE A 146 -0.88 -1.63 16.31
CA PHE A 146 -1.67 -1.66 15.07
C PHE A 146 -1.61 -0.27 14.46
N VAL A 147 -0.81 -0.10 13.41
CA VAL A 147 -0.42 1.19 12.88
C VAL A 147 -1.14 1.44 11.55
N ASP A 148 -2.01 2.44 11.51
CA ASP A 148 -2.67 2.84 10.28
C ASP A 148 -1.67 3.52 9.33
N SER A 149 -1.90 3.34 8.04
CA SER A 149 -1.08 3.92 6.98
C SER A 149 -1.90 4.45 5.82
N ALA A 150 -1.31 5.37 5.08
CA ALA A 150 -1.74 5.79 3.76
C ALA A 150 -0.67 5.39 2.75
N VAL A 151 -1.08 4.68 1.70
CA VAL A 151 -0.19 4.20 0.65
C VAL A 151 -0.59 4.75 -0.70
N ASP A 152 0.40 5.13 -1.50
CA ASP A 152 0.20 5.65 -2.85
C ASP A 152 1.35 5.25 -3.76
N ARG A 153 1.08 4.33 -4.64
CA ARG A 153 1.91 3.97 -5.79
C ARG A 153 1.03 3.31 -6.84
N ILE A 154 1.13 3.75 -8.10
CA ILE A 154 0.47 3.06 -9.20
C ILE A 154 1.30 1.83 -9.56
N VAL A 155 0.67 0.65 -9.43
CA VAL A 155 1.24 -0.64 -9.83
C VAL A 155 0.27 -1.23 -10.84
N PRO A 156 0.53 -1.07 -12.14
CA PRO A 156 -0.37 -1.58 -13.17
C PRO A 156 -0.37 -3.12 -13.14
N PRO A 157 -1.44 -3.75 -13.64
CA PRO A 157 -1.44 -5.20 -13.85
C PRO A 157 -0.26 -5.58 -14.74
N SER A 158 0.48 -6.62 -14.37
CA SER A 158 1.58 -7.12 -15.18
C SER A 158 1.04 -7.70 -16.48
N GLU A 159 1.18 -6.97 -17.59
CA GLU A 159 1.25 -7.59 -18.90
C GLU A 159 2.69 -8.08 -19.04
N SER A 160 2.99 -9.24 -18.49
CA SER A 160 4.36 -9.74 -18.55
C SER A 160 4.71 -10.08 -20.00
N ALA A 161 5.58 -9.29 -20.58
CA ALA A 161 6.28 -9.66 -21.81
C ALA A 161 7.18 -10.89 -21.56
N THR A 162 7.44 -11.19 -20.31
CA THR A 162 8.16 -12.38 -19.82
C THR A 162 7.17 -13.23 -19.03
N ASN A 163 7.28 -14.55 -19.15
CA ASN A 163 6.49 -15.50 -18.34
C ASN A 163 7.00 -15.61 -16.89
N ASP A 164 7.64 -14.56 -16.37
CA ASP A 164 8.14 -14.55 -15.00
C ASP A 164 7.02 -14.18 -14.01
N PRO A 165 6.59 -15.10 -13.13
CA PRO A 165 5.51 -14.85 -12.18
C PRO A 165 5.89 -13.82 -11.10
N LEU A 166 7.15 -13.48 -10.95
CA LEU A 166 7.65 -12.55 -9.93
C LEU A 166 7.88 -11.12 -10.44
N GLU A 167 7.95 -10.94 -11.76
CA GLU A 167 8.15 -9.63 -12.34
C GLU A 167 7.01 -8.67 -11.96
N VAL A 168 7.35 -7.46 -11.58
CA VAL A 168 6.40 -6.41 -11.24
C VAL A 168 6.86 -5.08 -11.81
N THR A 169 5.91 -4.32 -12.37
CA THR A 169 6.14 -2.98 -12.89
C THR A 169 5.51 -1.96 -11.97
N VAL A 170 6.24 -0.88 -11.69
CA VAL A 170 5.81 0.20 -10.82
C VAL A 170 6.18 1.55 -11.41
N GLU A 171 5.45 2.61 -11.03
CA GLU A 171 5.86 3.98 -11.31
C GLU A 171 7.04 4.41 -10.41
N THR A 172 7.69 5.51 -10.78
CA THR A 172 8.79 6.10 -9.97
C THR A 172 8.30 6.65 -8.62
N PHE A 173 7.09 7.20 -8.58
CA PHE A 173 6.51 7.74 -7.36
C PHE A 173 6.10 6.63 -6.38
N SER A 174 6.38 6.86 -5.10
CA SER A 174 5.81 6.08 -4.00
C SER A 174 5.65 6.95 -2.76
N GLU A 175 4.58 6.74 -2.02
CA GLU A 175 4.35 7.39 -0.74
C GLU A 175 3.76 6.39 0.24
N TRP A 176 4.43 6.23 1.39
CA TRP A 176 3.97 5.39 2.49
C TRP A 176 4.07 6.20 3.77
N ILE A 177 2.92 6.58 4.32
CA ILE A 177 2.82 7.43 5.51
C ILE A 177 2.13 6.63 6.61
N VAL A 178 2.69 6.63 7.81
CA VAL A 178 2.20 5.84 8.95
C VAL A 178 1.95 6.73 10.17
N ASP A 179 0.96 6.34 10.97
CA ASP A 179 0.63 7.02 12.22
C ASP A 179 1.64 6.64 13.33
N LYS A 180 2.59 7.53 13.59
CA LYS A 180 3.64 7.29 14.60
C LYS A 180 3.11 7.09 16.01
N THR A 181 1.90 7.56 16.31
CA THR A 181 1.30 7.47 17.66
C THR A 181 0.82 6.07 18.01
N GLN A 182 0.67 5.19 17.01
CA GLN A 182 0.15 3.84 17.19
C GLN A 182 1.25 2.77 17.31
N PHE A 183 2.51 3.12 17.13
CA PHE A 183 3.63 2.19 17.33
C PHE A 183 3.79 1.80 18.79
N LYS A 184 4.21 0.57 19.02
CA LYS A 184 4.76 0.09 20.28
C LYS A 184 6.27 0.01 20.18
N GLY A 185 6.97 0.42 21.24
CA GLY A 185 8.44 0.45 21.25
C GLY A 185 9.05 1.58 20.45
N ALA A 186 10.28 1.39 20.01
CA ALA A 186 11.01 2.39 19.22
C ALA A 186 10.42 2.56 17.83
N LEU A 187 10.39 3.82 17.35
CA LEU A 187 9.96 4.11 15.98
C LEU A 187 11.01 3.61 14.98
N PRO A 188 10.60 2.82 13.98
CA PRO A 188 11.54 2.37 12.95
C PRO A 188 11.90 3.51 12.00
N THR A 189 13.12 3.44 11.48
CA THR A 189 13.57 4.32 10.37
C THR A 189 13.67 3.48 9.11
N ILE A 190 12.71 3.66 8.20
CA ILE A 190 12.67 2.95 6.93
C ILE A 190 12.64 4.01 5.82
N PRO A 191 13.68 4.12 4.97
CA PRO A 191 13.64 5.03 3.84
C PRO A 191 12.42 4.77 2.96
N GLY A 192 11.66 5.83 2.65
CA GLY A 192 10.39 5.73 1.91
C GLY A 192 9.14 5.54 2.78
N MET A 193 9.28 5.33 4.09
CA MET A 193 8.19 5.37 5.07
C MET A 193 8.26 6.68 5.87
N GLU A 194 7.22 7.48 5.81
CA GLU A 194 7.10 8.73 6.55
C GLU A 194 6.25 8.55 7.81
N LEU A 195 6.69 9.19 8.90
CA LEU A 195 5.99 9.18 10.18
C LEU A 195 5.20 10.48 10.35
N THR A 196 3.94 10.37 10.74
CA THR A 196 3.09 11.53 11.04
C THR A 196 2.30 11.33 12.33
N ASP A 197 1.95 12.41 13.01
CA ASP A 197 0.97 12.41 14.10
C ASP A 197 -0.44 12.79 13.64
N ASN A 198 -0.62 13.09 12.36
CA ASN A 198 -1.90 13.43 11.76
C ASN A 198 -2.11 12.70 10.42
N LEU A 199 -2.28 11.38 10.50
CA LEU A 199 -2.44 10.56 9.30
C LEU A 199 -3.69 10.95 8.49
N MET A 200 -4.79 11.34 9.16
CA MET A 200 -6.03 11.69 8.46
C MET A 200 -5.87 12.87 7.51
N ALA A 201 -4.99 13.82 7.81
CA ALA A 201 -4.67 14.89 6.86
C ALA A 201 -4.16 14.37 5.53
N PHE A 202 -3.27 13.37 5.56
CA PHE A 202 -2.70 12.74 4.36
C PHE A 202 -3.68 11.80 3.67
N VAL A 203 -4.52 11.10 4.42
CA VAL A 203 -5.61 10.28 3.86
C VAL A 203 -6.58 11.17 3.09
N GLU A 204 -7.04 12.26 3.66
CA GLU A 204 -7.93 13.21 2.99
C GLU A 204 -7.25 13.91 1.80
N ARG A 205 -5.97 14.26 1.92
CA ARG A 205 -5.19 14.82 0.80
C ARG A 205 -5.21 13.86 -0.39
N LYS A 206 -4.95 12.58 -0.17
CA LYS A 206 -4.99 11.57 -1.22
C LYS A 206 -6.40 11.42 -1.82
N LEU A 207 -7.42 11.27 -0.98
CA LEU A 207 -8.80 11.06 -1.42
C LEU A 207 -9.32 12.25 -2.24
N PHE A 208 -9.12 13.46 -1.75
CA PHE A 208 -9.70 14.66 -2.36
C PHE A 208 -8.81 15.32 -3.42
N THR A 209 -7.59 14.86 -3.59
CA THR A 209 -6.70 15.33 -4.65
C THR A 209 -6.46 14.23 -5.70
N LEU A 210 -5.71 13.20 -5.36
CA LEU A 210 -5.37 12.13 -6.29
C LEU A 210 -6.60 11.36 -6.77
N ASN A 211 -7.38 10.81 -5.84
CA ASN A 211 -8.50 9.94 -6.20
C ASN A 211 -9.60 10.72 -6.92
N THR A 212 -9.86 11.96 -6.50
CA THR A 212 -10.80 12.87 -7.17
C THR A 212 -10.34 13.17 -8.60
N GLY A 213 -9.09 13.61 -8.77
CA GLY A 213 -8.54 13.89 -10.10
C GLY A 213 -8.53 12.66 -11.00
N HIS A 214 -8.19 11.49 -10.46
CA HIS A 214 -8.18 10.23 -11.18
C HIS A 214 -9.58 9.81 -11.66
N ALA A 215 -10.58 9.92 -10.78
CA ALA A 215 -11.96 9.59 -11.12
C ALA A 215 -12.55 10.53 -12.17
N ILE A 216 -12.33 11.84 -12.03
CA ILE A 216 -12.81 12.85 -13.02
C ILE A 216 -12.16 12.60 -14.39
N THR A 217 -10.84 12.35 -14.41
CA THR A 217 -10.11 12.01 -15.63
C THR A 217 -10.71 10.78 -16.30
N ALA A 218 -11.02 9.74 -15.55
CA ALA A 218 -11.61 8.51 -16.07
C ALA A 218 -13.02 8.74 -16.64
N TYR A 219 -13.88 9.46 -15.93
CA TYR A 219 -15.26 9.69 -16.34
C TYR A 219 -15.34 10.59 -17.58
N LEU A 220 -14.63 11.71 -17.57
CA LEU A 220 -14.60 12.62 -18.73
C LEU A 220 -13.89 11.98 -19.92
N GLY A 221 -12.81 11.23 -19.66
CA GLY A 221 -12.11 10.47 -20.68
C GLY A 221 -13.00 9.46 -21.38
N LYS A 222 -13.77 8.69 -20.61
CA LYS A 222 -14.75 7.74 -21.18
C LYS A 222 -15.83 8.43 -22.01
N LEU A 223 -16.36 9.54 -21.52
CA LEU A 223 -17.37 10.33 -22.26
C LEU A 223 -16.80 10.90 -23.58
N ALA A 224 -15.53 11.26 -23.60
CA ALA A 224 -14.85 11.79 -24.78
C ALA A 224 -14.33 10.68 -25.73
N GLY A 225 -14.46 9.40 -25.35
CA GLY A 225 -14.01 8.25 -26.16
C GLY A 225 -12.53 7.89 -25.99
N HIS A 226 -11.85 8.46 -25.00
CA HIS A 226 -10.48 8.06 -24.64
C HIS A 226 -10.46 6.69 -23.96
N GLN A 227 -9.39 5.93 -24.17
CA GLN A 227 -9.25 4.59 -23.61
C GLN A 227 -8.38 4.58 -22.34
N THR A 228 -7.39 5.46 -22.28
CA THR A 228 -6.43 5.52 -21.20
C THR A 228 -6.54 6.83 -20.41
N ILE A 229 -6.11 6.79 -19.16
CA ILE A 229 -5.98 7.99 -18.31
C ILE A 229 -5.03 8.99 -18.97
N ARG A 230 -3.94 8.51 -19.58
CA ARG A 230 -2.98 9.36 -20.26
C ARG A 230 -3.63 10.12 -21.43
N ASP A 231 -4.36 9.44 -22.30
CA ASP A 231 -5.02 10.10 -23.43
C ASP A 231 -6.05 11.14 -22.94
N ALA A 232 -6.78 10.80 -21.88
CA ALA A 232 -7.75 11.71 -21.27
C ALA A 232 -7.10 12.96 -20.68
N ILE A 233 -6.01 12.83 -19.92
CA ILE A 233 -5.36 13.98 -19.27
C ILE A 233 -4.57 14.86 -20.25
N LEU A 234 -4.19 14.33 -21.41
CA LEU A 234 -3.58 15.11 -22.49
C LEU A 234 -4.62 15.95 -23.27
N ASP A 235 -5.91 15.65 -23.16
CA ASP A 235 -6.98 16.51 -23.62
C ASP A 235 -7.02 17.78 -22.76
N GLU A 236 -6.75 18.92 -23.39
CA GLU A 236 -6.64 20.20 -22.67
C GLU A 236 -7.91 20.60 -21.91
N LYS A 237 -9.09 20.25 -22.45
CA LYS A 237 -10.38 20.54 -21.80
C LYS A 237 -10.57 19.70 -20.55
N ILE A 238 -10.27 18.41 -20.64
CA ILE A 238 -10.34 17.48 -19.50
C ILE A 238 -9.32 17.89 -18.46
N ARG A 239 -8.07 18.17 -18.86
CA ARG A 239 -7.02 18.62 -17.96
C ARG A 239 -7.40 19.86 -17.17
N ALA A 240 -7.99 20.85 -17.82
CA ALA A 240 -8.43 22.07 -17.15
C ALA A 240 -9.49 21.82 -16.08
N VAL A 241 -10.47 20.95 -16.35
CA VAL A 241 -11.49 20.56 -15.37
C VAL A 241 -10.88 19.78 -14.21
N VAL A 242 -10.03 18.81 -14.48
CA VAL A 242 -9.37 18.00 -13.46
C VAL A 242 -8.50 18.86 -12.54
N LYS A 243 -7.66 19.71 -13.12
CA LYS A 243 -6.81 20.63 -12.36
C LYS A 243 -7.64 21.57 -11.48
N GLY A 244 -8.69 22.18 -12.06
CA GLY A 244 -9.59 23.08 -11.34
C GLY A 244 -10.27 22.40 -10.15
N ALA A 245 -10.76 21.18 -10.31
CA ALA A 245 -11.36 20.39 -9.24
C ALA A 245 -10.37 20.06 -8.11
N MET A 246 -9.14 19.71 -8.47
CA MET A 246 -8.08 19.44 -7.50
C MET A 246 -7.66 20.71 -6.75
N GLU A 247 -7.64 21.86 -7.40
CA GLU A 247 -7.36 23.17 -6.77
C GLU A 247 -8.49 23.58 -5.81
N GLU A 248 -9.75 23.38 -6.17
CA GLU A 248 -10.91 23.66 -5.31
C GLU A 248 -10.88 22.82 -4.03
N SER A 249 -10.72 21.50 -4.16
CA SER A 249 -10.60 20.62 -3.00
C SER A 249 -9.33 20.91 -2.20
N GLY A 250 -8.25 21.29 -2.87
CA GLY A 250 -6.98 21.68 -2.26
C GLY A 250 -7.11 22.92 -1.36
N ALA A 251 -7.89 23.90 -1.76
CA ALA A 251 -8.15 25.09 -0.93
C ALA A 251 -8.82 24.71 0.40
N VAL A 252 -9.72 23.75 0.40
CA VAL A 252 -10.36 23.23 1.62
C VAL A 252 -9.36 22.48 2.49
N LEU A 253 -8.52 21.65 1.92
CA LEU A 253 -7.49 20.88 2.64
C LEU A 253 -6.45 21.79 3.30
N ILE A 254 -6.00 22.83 2.58
CA ILE A 254 -5.08 23.85 3.12
C ILE A 254 -5.70 24.55 4.33
N LYS A 255 -6.95 24.97 4.20
CA LYS A 255 -7.67 25.64 5.29
C LYS A 255 -7.89 24.72 6.50
N ARG A 256 -8.21 23.44 6.25
CA ARG A 256 -8.56 22.48 7.30
C ARG A 256 -7.35 21.99 8.08
N TYR A 257 -6.26 21.68 7.37
CA TYR A 257 -5.09 21.01 7.94
C TYR A 257 -3.85 21.90 8.03
N GLY A 258 -3.90 23.12 7.50
CA GLY A 258 -2.75 24.02 7.49
C GLY A 258 -1.64 23.57 6.53
N PHE A 259 -1.97 22.84 5.47
CA PHE A 259 -0.98 22.49 4.45
C PHE A 259 -0.40 23.76 3.81
N ASP A 260 0.89 23.69 3.49
CA ASP A 260 1.56 24.74 2.72
C ASP A 260 0.97 24.80 1.30
N ALA A 261 0.51 25.98 0.87
CA ALA A 261 -0.16 26.17 -0.40
C ALA A 261 0.75 25.87 -1.61
N GLU A 262 2.02 26.24 -1.54
CA GLU A 262 2.99 25.98 -2.63
C GLU A 262 3.32 24.49 -2.73
N LYS A 263 3.51 23.83 -1.60
CA LYS A 263 3.72 22.37 -1.57
C LYS A 263 2.52 21.61 -2.09
N HIS A 264 1.31 22.05 -1.77
CA HIS A 264 0.09 21.42 -2.28
C HIS A 264 -0.07 21.65 -3.78
N ALA A 265 0.22 22.82 -4.31
CA ALA A 265 0.25 23.09 -5.75
C ALA A 265 1.26 22.21 -6.46
N ALA A 266 2.45 22.03 -5.89
CA ALA A 266 3.46 21.11 -6.42
C ALA A 266 2.98 19.64 -6.40
N TYR A 267 2.26 19.24 -5.36
CA TYR A 267 1.64 17.91 -5.27
C TYR A 267 0.61 17.67 -6.38
N ILE A 268 -0.25 18.66 -6.68
CA ILE A 268 -1.19 18.61 -7.80
C ILE A 268 -0.46 18.43 -9.13
N GLN A 269 0.60 19.21 -9.39
CA GLN A 269 1.40 19.09 -10.61
C GLN A 269 2.05 17.69 -10.72
N LYS A 270 2.53 17.17 -9.63
CA LYS A 270 3.10 15.82 -9.59
C LYS A 270 2.08 14.73 -9.94
N ILE A 271 0.86 14.86 -9.46
CA ILE A 271 -0.24 13.95 -9.80
C ILE A 271 -0.56 14.02 -11.29
N LEU A 272 -0.68 15.22 -11.85
CA LEU A 272 -0.94 15.41 -13.27
C LEU A 272 0.16 14.75 -14.12
N GLY A 273 1.43 14.92 -13.73
CA GLY A 273 2.57 14.27 -14.39
C GLY A 273 2.52 12.73 -14.30
N ARG A 274 2.03 12.18 -13.18
CA ARG A 274 1.81 10.73 -13.04
C ARG A 274 0.74 10.22 -14.01
N PHE A 275 -0.34 10.96 -14.20
CA PHE A 275 -1.39 10.61 -15.16
C PHE A 275 -0.91 10.65 -16.61
N GLU A 276 0.07 11.49 -16.91
CA GLU A 276 0.69 11.62 -18.24
C GLU A 276 1.71 10.51 -18.54
N ASN A 277 2.11 9.71 -17.56
CA ASN A 277 3.16 8.72 -17.73
C ASN A 277 2.81 7.71 -18.83
N PRO A 278 3.56 7.71 -19.97
CA PRO A 278 3.24 6.85 -21.12
C PRO A 278 3.48 5.36 -20.86
N TYR A 279 4.20 5.03 -19.82
CA TYR A 279 4.55 3.65 -19.45
C TYR A 279 3.53 3.01 -18.50
N LEU A 280 2.63 3.82 -17.92
CA LEU A 280 1.52 3.35 -17.12
C LEU A 280 0.30 3.19 -18.01
N LYS A 281 0.02 1.99 -18.47
CA LYS A 281 -1.21 1.67 -19.23
C LYS A 281 -2.37 1.57 -18.25
N ASP A 282 -2.96 2.69 -17.91
CA ASP A 282 -4.07 2.79 -16.97
C ASP A 282 -5.36 3.11 -17.71
N ASP A 283 -6.30 2.13 -17.73
CA ASP A 283 -7.54 2.25 -18.48
C ASP A 283 -8.57 3.10 -17.74
N VAL A 284 -9.30 3.94 -18.50
CA VAL A 284 -10.40 4.74 -17.96
C VAL A 284 -11.50 3.86 -17.34
N GLU A 285 -11.74 2.66 -17.89
CA GLU A 285 -12.73 1.73 -17.34
C GLU A 285 -12.30 1.13 -16.00
N ARG A 286 -11.02 0.79 -15.87
CA ARG A 286 -10.47 0.30 -14.60
C ARG A 286 -10.59 1.35 -13.50
N VAL A 287 -10.21 2.58 -13.79
CA VAL A 287 -10.24 3.69 -12.84
C VAL A 287 -11.67 4.13 -12.54
N GLY A 288 -12.53 4.18 -13.55
CA GLY A 288 -13.93 4.59 -13.43
C GLY A 288 -14.88 3.54 -12.85
N ARG A 289 -14.38 2.32 -12.56
CA ARG A 289 -15.22 1.25 -11.98
C ARG A 289 -15.82 1.63 -10.64
N GLN A 290 -17.00 1.06 -10.33
CA GLN A 290 -17.69 1.22 -9.05
C GLN A 290 -17.88 2.69 -8.64
N PRO A 291 -18.57 3.51 -9.44
CA PRO A 291 -18.76 4.92 -9.16
C PRO A 291 -19.45 5.18 -7.81
N ASP A 292 -20.34 4.28 -7.38
CA ASP A 292 -21.06 4.40 -6.10
C ASP A 292 -20.11 4.41 -4.88
N ARG A 293 -18.95 3.78 -4.99
CA ARG A 293 -17.93 3.82 -3.93
C ARG A 293 -17.14 5.13 -3.88
N LYS A 294 -17.23 5.94 -4.94
CA LYS A 294 -16.45 7.17 -5.10
C LYS A 294 -17.30 8.42 -4.88
N SER A 295 -18.58 8.27 -4.83
CA SER A 295 -19.53 9.32 -4.49
C SER A 295 -19.81 9.36 -2.98
#